data_6752455e2ddf60cfa83eac7eede0e732
#
_entry.id   6752455e2ddf60cfa83eac7eede0e732
#
_cell.length_a   1.000
_cell.length_b   1.000
_cell.length_c   1.000
_cell.angle_alpha   90.00
_cell.angle_beta   90.00
_cell.angle_gamma   90.00
#
_symmetry.space_group_name_H-M   'P 1'
#
loop_
_entity.id
_entity.type
_entity.pdbx_description
1 polymer ?
#
loop_
_entity_poly.entity_id
_entity_poly.type
_entity_poly.pdbx_seq_one_letter_code
_entity_poly.pdbx_strand_id
1 'polypeptide(L)'
;MSQLRKLFEPIKIGEMELKNRIVMPAILLGLGADGRVTDRFNDFYAERARGGVGLIVIGLVPPIYVGPFLPGVVGAYSDELIPGLRDFANLMHEYGAKVAMQISVLGFLAKEDGSPEMVGPSDITVERRPDAPKPRPLTVEEIRWIVEAYGDGARRAREAGFDSVEVNAIAGTGSRQPFPLRPH
;
A
#
# COMPACT_ATOMS: atom_id res chain seq x y z
N MET A 1 8.31 8.68 34.79
CA MET A 1 8.96 8.91 33.47
C MET A 1 9.64 7.68 32.86
N SER A 2 9.76 6.53 33.58
CA SER A 2 10.49 5.34 33.06
C SER A 2 9.74 4.45 32.08
N GLN A 3 8.42 4.51 32.01
CA GLN A 3 7.61 3.59 31.16
C GLN A 3 7.64 3.94 29.66
N LEU A 4 7.84 5.20 29.28
CA LEU A 4 7.89 5.62 27.87
C LEU A 4 9.29 5.53 27.25
N ARG A 5 10.33 5.23 28.05
CA ARG A 5 11.71 5.20 27.56
C ARG A 5 11.90 4.18 26.43
N LYS A 6 11.30 3.01 26.54
CA LYS A 6 11.40 1.94 25.54
C LYS A 6 10.82 2.33 24.18
N LEU A 7 9.85 3.26 24.13
CA LEU A 7 9.25 3.73 22.88
C LEU A 7 10.28 4.45 22.00
N PHE A 8 11.25 5.11 22.62
CA PHE A 8 12.28 5.89 21.94
C PHE A 8 13.60 5.14 21.76
N GLU A 9 13.69 3.89 22.20
CA GLU A 9 14.84 3.03 21.96
C GLU A 9 14.83 2.51 20.52
N PRO A 10 15.98 2.43 19.83
CA PRO A 10 16.08 1.81 18.52
C PRO A 10 15.57 0.37 18.50
N ILE A 11 15.12 -0.09 17.35
CA ILE A 11 14.70 -1.47 17.11
C ILE A 11 15.08 -1.89 15.69
N LYS A 12 15.35 -3.17 15.49
CA LYS A 12 15.56 -3.77 14.17
C LYS A 12 14.33 -4.57 13.73
N ILE A 13 14.01 -4.43 12.43
CA ILE A 13 13.05 -5.29 11.72
C ILE A 13 13.84 -5.92 10.57
N GLY A 14 14.25 -7.18 10.71
CA GLY A 14 15.27 -7.77 9.86
C GLY A 14 16.57 -6.96 9.93
N GLU A 15 17.07 -6.52 8.77
CA GLU A 15 18.26 -5.66 8.70
C GLU A 15 17.95 -4.16 8.82
N MET A 16 16.67 -3.78 8.74
CA MET A 16 16.24 -2.37 8.84
C MET A 16 16.27 -1.91 10.30
N GLU A 17 17.10 -0.91 10.58
CA GLU A 17 17.17 -0.28 11.91
C GLU A 17 16.29 0.98 11.95
N LEU A 18 15.40 1.04 12.94
CA LEU A 18 14.55 2.17 13.24
C LEU A 18 15.11 2.95 14.42
N LYS A 19 15.13 4.29 14.34
CA LYS A 19 15.60 5.17 15.42
C LYS A 19 14.74 5.10 16.69
N ASN A 20 13.52 4.61 16.59
CA ASN A 20 12.58 4.40 17.71
C ASN A 20 11.46 3.42 17.27
N ARG A 21 10.55 3.11 18.18
CA ARG A 21 9.45 2.15 17.98
C ARG A 21 8.12 2.80 17.56
N ILE A 22 8.15 4.05 17.14
CA ILE A 22 6.96 4.76 16.69
C ILE A 22 6.79 4.50 15.20
N VAL A 23 5.69 3.89 14.84
CA VAL A 23 5.34 3.56 13.44
C VAL A 23 4.06 4.30 13.07
N MET A 24 4.07 5.02 11.96
CA MET A 24 2.86 5.52 11.33
C MET A 24 2.31 4.43 10.40
N PRO A 25 1.14 3.84 10.71
CA PRO A 25 0.56 2.79 9.87
C PRO A 25 0.04 3.35 8.55
N ALA A 26 -0.22 2.45 7.61
CA ALA A 26 -0.79 2.79 6.31
C ALA A 26 -2.15 3.48 6.45
N ILE A 27 -2.34 4.53 5.68
CA ILE A 27 -3.59 5.28 5.58
C ILE A 27 -3.81 5.75 4.14
N LEU A 28 -5.03 5.56 3.64
CA LEU A 28 -5.42 6.09 2.34
C LEU A 28 -5.79 7.56 2.46
N LEU A 29 -4.92 8.45 1.98
CA LEU A 29 -5.08 9.90 2.11
C LEU A 29 -5.86 10.54 0.97
N GLY A 30 -5.84 9.95 -0.22
CA GLY A 30 -6.43 10.59 -1.40
C GLY A 30 -5.69 11.88 -1.83
N LEU A 31 -4.40 11.98 -1.57
CA LEU A 31 -3.57 13.16 -1.85
C LEU A 31 -2.65 13.00 -3.06
N GLY A 32 -2.68 11.87 -3.75
CA GLY A 32 -1.98 11.68 -5.03
C GLY A 32 -2.74 12.27 -6.20
N ALA A 33 -2.15 12.20 -7.38
CA ALA A 33 -2.79 12.56 -8.65
C ALA A 33 -2.31 11.60 -9.74
N ASP A 34 -3.22 10.95 -10.45
CA ASP A 34 -2.93 10.02 -11.54
C ASP A 34 -1.87 8.95 -11.17
N GLY A 35 -1.96 8.42 -9.96
CA GLY A 35 -0.99 7.47 -9.40
C GLY A 35 0.31 8.09 -8.89
N ARG A 36 0.51 9.38 -9.08
CA ARG A 36 1.74 10.11 -8.73
C ARG A 36 1.67 10.70 -7.33
N VAL A 37 2.83 10.78 -6.70
CA VAL A 37 3.06 11.56 -5.49
C VAL A 37 2.89 13.05 -5.84
N THR A 38 2.28 13.82 -4.94
CA THR A 38 2.11 15.28 -5.04
C THR A 38 2.80 15.99 -3.88
N ASP A 39 2.99 17.31 -3.99
CA ASP A 39 3.54 18.11 -2.90
C ASP A 39 2.70 17.97 -1.62
N ARG A 40 1.37 17.95 -1.73
CA ARG A 40 0.48 17.75 -0.58
C ARG A 40 0.66 16.39 0.10
N PHE A 41 0.94 15.36 -0.68
CA PHE A 41 1.27 14.03 -0.15
C PHE A 41 2.62 14.08 0.59
N ASN A 42 3.62 14.69 -0.03
CA ASN A 42 4.95 14.87 0.57
C ASN A 42 4.86 15.67 1.88
N ASP A 43 4.21 16.82 1.88
CA ASP A 43 4.05 17.68 3.04
C ASP A 43 3.39 16.95 4.22
N PHE A 44 2.32 16.21 3.92
CA PHE A 44 1.61 15.43 4.94
C PHE A 44 2.53 14.46 5.67
N TYR A 45 3.34 13.70 4.95
CA TYR A 45 4.26 12.74 5.56
C TYR A 45 5.51 13.39 6.13
N ALA A 46 6.02 14.45 5.51
CA ALA A 46 7.17 15.19 6.00
C ALA A 46 6.94 15.77 7.40
N GLU A 47 5.74 16.27 7.70
CA GLU A 47 5.38 16.74 9.04
C GLU A 47 5.50 15.62 10.11
N ARG A 48 5.13 14.39 9.77
CA ARG A 48 5.25 13.22 10.65
C ARG A 48 6.71 12.78 10.82
N ALA A 49 7.46 12.81 9.73
CA ALA A 49 8.89 12.50 9.75
C ALA A 49 9.67 13.51 10.62
N ARG A 50 9.39 14.83 10.46
CA ARG A 50 9.93 15.90 11.32
C ARG A 50 9.53 15.71 12.77
N GLY A 51 8.30 15.23 13.03
CA GLY A 51 7.81 14.89 14.37
C GLY A 51 8.53 13.71 15.02
N GLY A 52 9.45 13.05 14.31
CA GLY A 52 10.35 12.04 14.85
C GLY A 52 9.87 10.60 14.74
N VAL A 53 8.87 10.30 13.92
CA VAL A 53 8.44 8.91 13.68
C VAL A 53 9.62 8.08 13.12
N GLY A 54 9.72 6.81 13.57
CA GLY A 54 10.79 5.90 13.14
C GLY A 54 10.54 5.24 11.80
N LEU A 55 9.28 4.84 11.55
CA LEU A 55 8.85 4.21 10.30
C LEU A 55 7.53 4.81 9.83
N ILE A 56 7.44 5.11 8.57
CA ILE A 56 6.22 5.52 7.87
C ILE A 56 5.83 4.41 6.90
N VAL A 57 4.62 3.87 7.03
CA VAL A 57 4.04 2.96 6.05
C VAL A 57 3.06 3.77 5.19
N ILE A 58 3.38 3.98 3.92
CA ILE A 58 2.42 4.57 3.00
C ILE A 58 1.49 3.49 2.46
N GLY A 59 0.25 3.84 2.23
CA GLY A 59 -0.69 2.88 1.66
C GLY A 59 -2.13 3.31 1.74
N LEU A 60 -2.95 2.55 1.12
CA LEU A 60 -2.57 1.41 0.24
C LEU A 60 -2.03 1.90 -1.11
N VAL A 61 -1.09 1.16 -1.68
CA VAL A 61 -0.48 1.45 -2.98
C VAL A 61 -0.80 0.29 -3.93
N PRO A 62 -1.66 0.48 -4.94
CA PRO A 62 -2.00 -0.58 -5.88
C PRO A 62 -0.84 -0.87 -6.85
N PRO A 63 -0.49 -2.15 -7.04
CA PRO A 63 0.52 -2.58 -8.01
C PRO A 63 -0.06 -2.77 -9.41
N ILE A 64 -1.38 -2.59 -9.57
CA ILE A 64 -2.12 -2.63 -10.84
C ILE A 64 -2.89 -1.32 -11.00
N TYR A 65 -3.09 -0.89 -12.24
CA TYR A 65 -3.89 0.30 -12.51
C TYR A 65 -5.36 0.06 -12.14
N VAL A 66 -5.88 0.91 -11.26
CA VAL A 66 -7.24 0.77 -10.72
C VAL A 66 -8.25 1.73 -11.37
N GLY A 67 -7.83 2.45 -12.42
CA GLY A 67 -8.70 3.39 -13.12
C GLY A 67 -8.99 4.68 -12.32
N PRO A 68 -9.93 5.51 -12.81
CA PRO A 68 -10.23 6.82 -12.24
C PRO A 68 -11.13 6.76 -10.99
N PHE A 69 -11.58 5.57 -10.57
CA PHE A 69 -12.52 5.42 -9.45
C PHE A 69 -11.89 5.48 -8.07
N LEU A 70 -10.57 5.60 -7.97
CA LEU A 70 -9.87 5.93 -6.75
C LEU A 70 -8.98 7.15 -6.96
N PRO A 71 -9.58 8.32 -7.11
CA PRO A 71 -8.81 9.55 -7.31
C PRO A 71 -7.92 9.81 -6.09
N GLY A 72 -6.71 10.25 -6.35
CA GLY A 72 -5.76 10.58 -5.29
C GLY A 72 -4.98 9.40 -4.70
N VAL A 73 -5.14 8.20 -5.23
CA VAL A 73 -4.31 7.06 -4.85
C VAL A 73 -2.93 7.15 -5.52
N VAL A 74 -1.88 6.98 -4.73
CA VAL A 74 -0.51 6.80 -5.25
C VAL A 74 -0.34 5.34 -5.65
N GLY A 75 0.20 5.07 -6.84
CA GLY A 75 0.33 3.72 -7.39
C GLY A 75 1.77 3.24 -7.52
N ALA A 76 1.91 1.92 -7.73
CA ALA A 76 3.17 1.27 -8.09
C ALA A 76 3.00 0.35 -9.31
N TYR A 77 2.10 0.70 -10.23
CA TYR A 77 1.71 -0.12 -11.39
C TYR A 77 2.51 0.19 -12.66
N SER A 78 3.32 1.25 -12.67
CA SER A 78 4.18 1.64 -13.81
C SER A 78 5.54 2.10 -13.33
N ASP A 79 6.58 1.84 -14.11
CA ASP A 79 7.95 2.30 -13.84
C ASP A 79 8.08 3.82 -13.92
N GLU A 80 7.17 4.49 -14.66
CA GLU A 80 7.08 5.95 -14.72
C GLU A 80 6.75 6.62 -13.37
N LEU A 81 6.28 5.84 -12.39
CA LEU A 81 5.96 6.34 -11.05
C LEU A 81 7.19 6.29 -10.11
N ILE A 82 8.24 5.53 -10.48
CA ILE A 82 9.44 5.36 -9.66
C ILE A 82 10.12 6.69 -9.29
N PRO A 83 10.30 7.67 -10.20
CA PRO A 83 10.98 8.92 -9.84
C PRO A 83 10.28 9.66 -8.69
N GLY A 84 8.97 9.87 -8.77
CA GLY A 84 8.23 10.57 -7.71
C GLY A 84 8.21 9.79 -6.38
N LEU A 85 8.13 8.46 -6.45
CA LEU A 85 8.25 7.60 -5.26
C LEU A 85 9.64 7.69 -4.64
N ARG A 86 10.70 7.82 -5.45
CA ARG A 86 12.08 8.01 -4.99
C ARG A 86 12.28 9.35 -4.29
N ASP A 87 11.74 10.42 -4.88
CA ASP A 87 11.82 11.74 -4.27
C ASP A 87 11.12 11.77 -2.91
N PHE A 88 9.97 11.12 -2.80
CA PHE A 88 9.28 10.91 -1.52
C PHE A 88 10.14 10.13 -0.52
N ALA A 89 10.73 9.00 -0.91
CA ALA A 89 11.54 8.18 -0.01
C ALA A 89 12.76 8.97 0.50
N ASN A 90 13.46 9.66 -0.41
CA ASN A 90 14.59 10.52 -0.06
C ASN A 90 14.20 11.61 0.95
N LEU A 91 13.08 12.30 0.72
CA LEU A 91 12.57 13.33 1.62
C LEU A 91 12.30 12.79 3.03
N MET A 92 11.73 11.59 3.16
CA MET A 92 11.52 10.97 4.47
C MET A 92 12.84 10.58 5.15
N HIS A 93 13.79 10.06 4.37
CA HIS A 93 15.12 9.72 4.86
C HIS A 93 15.90 10.95 5.36
N GLU A 94 15.74 12.12 4.74
CA GLU A 94 16.35 13.39 5.23
C GLU A 94 15.93 13.72 6.67
N TYR A 95 14.69 13.35 7.06
CA TYR A 95 14.21 13.50 8.45
C TYR A 95 14.50 12.25 9.31
N GLY A 96 15.27 11.30 8.80
CA GLY A 96 15.67 10.09 9.51
C GLY A 96 14.52 9.12 9.77
N ALA A 97 13.43 9.19 9.02
CA ALA A 97 12.37 8.17 9.04
C ALA A 97 12.69 7.08 8.01
N LYS A 98 12.42 5.83 8.34
CA LYS A 98 12.35 4.72 7.39
C LYS A 98 11.00 4.71 6.69
N VAL A 99 10.93 4.17 5.47
CA VAL A 99 9.71 4.11 4.69
C VAL A 99 9.40 2.70 4.22
N ALA A 100 8.14 2.31 4.36
CA ALA A 100 7.58 1.08 3.82
C ALA A 100 6.42 1.40 2.88
N MET A 101 6.24 0.56 1.85
CA MET A 101 5.12 0.64 0.93
C MET A 101 4.15 -0.51 1.21
N GLN A 102 2.91 -0.21 1.62
CA GLN A 102 1.87 -1.22 1.73
C GLN A 102 1.25 -1.46 0.35
N ILE A 103 1.61 -2.58 -0.26
CA ILE A 103 1.08 -3.00 -1.56
C ILE A 103 -0.27 -3.70 -1.35
N SER A 104 -1.27 -3.27 -2.11
CA SER A 104 -2.63 -3.81 -1.97
C SER A 104 -3.39 -3.81 -3.28
N VAL A 105 -3.99 -4.94 -3.62
CA VAL A 105 -5.03 -5.04 -4.65
C VAL A 105 -6.39 -4.83 -3.99
N LEU A 106 -7.20 -3.96 -4.58
CA LEU A 106 -8.40 -3.40 -3.94
C LEU A 106 -9.69 -4.18 -4.17
N GLY A 107 -9.61 -5.38 -4.77
CA GLY A 107 -10.79 -6.17 -5.12
C GLY A 107 -11.56 -5.60 -6.32
N PHE A 108 -10.91 -4.75 -7.11
CA PHE A 108 -11.41 -4.25 -8.38
C PHE A 108 -10.37 -4.45 -9.47
N LEU A 109 -10.83 -4.80 -10.66
CA LEU A 109 -10.06 -4.74 -11.89
C LEU A 109 -10.70 -3.69 -12.80
N ALA A 110 -9.90 -3.06 -13.64
CA ALA A 110 -10.43 -2.18 -14.69
C ALA A 110 -10.92 -3.06 -15.85
N LYS A 111 -12.16 -2.84 -16.31
CA LYS A 111 -12.65 -3.40 -17.57
C LYS A 111 -12.04 -2.67 -18.77
N GLU A 112 -12.25 -3.20 -19.96
CA GLU A 112 -11.81 -2.57 -21.22
C GLU A 112 -12.35 -1.15 -21.42
N ASP A 113 -13.56 -0.86 -20.94
CA ASP A 113 -14.18 0.48 -20.96
C ASP A 113 -13.72 1.39 -19.81
N GLY A 114 -12.76 0.94 -18.99
CA GLY A 114 -12.24 1.67 -17.84
C GLY A 114 -13.14 1.65 -16.60
N SER A 115 -14.32 1.01 -16.66
CA SER A 115 -15.19 0.87 -15.49
C SER A 115 -14.65 -0.15 -14.49
N PRO A 116 -14.96 0.01 -13.17
CA PRO A 116 -14.54 -0.95 -12.18
C PRO A 116 -15.35 -2.25 -12.27
N GLU A 117 -14.66 -3.37 -12.24
CA GLU A 117 -15.25 -4.69 -12.01
C GLU A 117 -14.88 -5.18 -10.62
N MET A 118 -15.87 -5.43 -9.79
CA MET A 118 -15.63 -6.03 -8.49
C MET A 118 -15.25 -7.49 -8.66
N VAL A 119 -14.10 -7.88 -8.13
CA VAL A 119 -13.57 -9.23 -8.19
C VAL A 119 -13.18 -9.74 -6.81
N GLY A 120 -13.15 -11.05 -6.64
CA GLY A 120 -12.78 -11.67 -5.38
C GLY A 120 -12.39 -13.13 -5.54
N PRO A 121 -11.97 -13.82 -4.47
CA PRO A 121 -11.68 -15.24 -4.51
C PRO A 121 -12.92 -16.12 -4.75
N SER A 122 -14.12 -15.57 -4.49
CA SER A 122 -15.41 -16.22 -4.70
C SER A 122 -16.51 -15.17 -4.92
N ASP A 123 -17.71 -15.62 -5.29
CA ASP A 123 -18.91 -14.79 -5.49
C ASP A 123 -19.71 -14.48 -4.20
N ILE A 124 -19.07 -14.66 -3.05
CA ILE A 124 -19.72 -14.46 -1.75
C ILE A 124 -19.68 -12.99 -1.38
N THR A 125 -20.83 -12.38 -1.16
CA THR A 125 -20.97 -11.04 -0.57
C THR A 125 -20.80 -11.08 0.94
N VAL A 126 -20.27 -10.00 1.52
CA VAL A 126 -20.16 -9.89 2.98
C VAL A 126 -21.52 -9.59 3.59
N GLU A 127 -21.91 -10.34 4.63
CA GLU A 127 -23.19 -10.21 5.33
C GLU A 127 -23.57 -8.78 5.75
N ARG A 128 -22.58 -7.92 6.00
CA ARG A 128 -22.82 -6.52 6.39
C ARG A 128 -23.28 -5.59 5.26
N ARG A 129 -23.29 -6.06 4.01
CA ARG A 129 -23.79 -5.34 2.83
C ARG A 129 -24.50 -6.30 1.89
N PRO A 130 -25.68 -6.79 2.26
CA PRO A 130 -26.46 -7.74 1.45
C PRO A 130 -26.80 -7.17 0.06
N ASP A 131 -26.90 -5.84 -0.06
CA ASP A 131 -27.22 -5.13 -1.31
C ASP A 131 -26.01 -4.82 -2.17
N ALA A 132 -24.78 -5.15 -1.72
CA ALA A 132 -23.59 -4.93 -2.53
C ALA A 132 -23.56 -5.90 -3.72
N PRO A 133 -23.11 -5.45 -4.91
CA PRO A 133 -22.93 -6.33 -6.04
C PRO A 133 -22.03 -7.53 -5.65
N LYS A 134 -22.41 -8.71 -6.12
CA LYS A 134 -21.56 -9.89 -5.94
C LYS A 134 -20.27 -9.71 -6.71
N PRO A 135 -19.10 -9.98 -6.09
CA PRO A 135 -17.86 -9.99 -6.84
C PRO A 135 -17.84 -11.15 -7.84
N ARG A 136 -17.25 -10.94 -9.00
CA ARG A 136 -16.92 -12.04 -9.90
C ARG A 136 -15.72 -12.82 -9.33
N PRO A 137 -15.77 -14.16 -9.28
CA PRO A 137 -14.61 -14.95 -8.93
C PRO A 137 -13.45 -14.69 -9.90
N LEU A 138 -12.25 -14.53 -9.35
CA LEU A 138 -11.02 -14.44 -10.14
C LEU A 138 -10.72 -15.77 -10.82
N THR A 139 -10.25 -15.73 -12.06
CA THR A 139 -9.67 -16.91 -12.72
C THR A 139 -8.29 -17.21 -12.16
N VAL A 140 -7.78 -18.40 -12.41
CA VAL A 140 -6.42 -18.79 -12.00
C VAL A 140 -5.36 -17.92 -12.70
N GLU A 141 -5.59 -17.54 -13.93
CA GLU A 141 -4.73 -16.67 -14.74
C GLU A 141 -4.68 -15.26 -14.13
N GLU A 142 -5.83 -14.71 -13.73
CA GLU A 142 -5.91 -13.41 -13.07
C GLU A 142 -5.21 -13.43 -11.70
N ILE A 143 -5.34 -14.52 -10.94
CA ILE A 143 -4.63 -14.68 -9.67
C ILE A 143 -3.11 -14.69 -9.89
N ARG A 144 -2.61 -15.41 -10.92
CA ARG A 144 -1.18 -15.41 -11.26
C ARG A 144 -0.70 -14.03 -11.65
N TRP A 145 -1.43 -13.34 -12.52
CA TRP A 145 -1.12 -11.97 -12.91
C TRP A 145 -1.08 -11.01 -11.71
N ILE A 146 -2.02 -11.13 -10.76
CA ILE A 146 -2.01 -10.33 -9.53
C ILE A 146 -0.76 -10.63 -8.70
N VAL A 147 -0.36 -11.91 -8.57
CA VAL A 147 0.85 -12.30 -7.84
C VAL A 147 2.11 -11.68 -8.48
N GLU A 148 2.20 -11.71 -9.81
CA GLU A 148 3.29 -11.07 -10.56
C GLU A 148 3.29 -9.55 -10.34
N ALA A 149 2.11 -8.92 -10.36
CA ALA A 149 1.98 -7.49 -10.11
C ALA A 149 2.44 -7.09 -8.69
N TYR A 150 2.21 -7.91 -7.66
CA TYR A 150 2.78 -7.69 -6.32
C TYR A 150 4.32 -7.73 -6.36
N GLY A 151 4.91 -8.69 -7.09
CA GLY A 151 6.35 -8.77 -7.30
C GLY A 151 6.91 -7.53 -7.98
N ASP A 152 6.24 -7.05 -9.03
CA ASP A 152 6.61 -5.83 -9.75
C ASP A 152 6.47 -4.58 -8.88
N GLY A 153 5.40 -4.47 -8.10
CA GLY A 153 5.22 -3.38 -7.14
C GLY A 153 6.35 -3.35 -6.10
N ALA A 154 6.75 -4.51 -5.58
CA ALA A 154 7.86 -4.63 -4.64
C ALA A 154 9.21 -4.27 -5.29
N ARG A 155 9.44 -4.66 -6.54
CA ARG A 155 10.61 -4.24 -7.33
C ARG A 155 10.66 -2.72 -7.44
N ARG A 156 9.55 -2.08 -7.85
CA ARG A 156 9.47 -0.62 -7.99
C ARG A 156 9.69 0.11 -6.66
N ALA A 157 9.13 -0.41 -5.56
CA ALA A 157 9.38 0.13 -4.22
C ALA A 157 10.88 0.09 -3.88
N ARG A 158 11.56 -1.04 -4.12
CA ARG A 158 13.01 -1.17 -3.92
C ARG A 158 13.81 -0.20 -4.79
N GLU A 159 13.48 -0.09 -6.07
CA GLU A 159 14.14 0.83 -7.00
C GLU A 159 13.91 2.30 -6.65
N ALA A 160 12.77 2.62 -6.05
CA ALA A 160 12.47 3.93 -5.50
C ALA A 160 13.14 4.20 -4.14
N GLY A 161 13.84 3.23 -3.54
CA GLY A 161 14.57 3.43 -2.29
C GLY A 161 13.73 3.21 -1.02
N PHE A 162 12.58 2.57 -1.10
CA PHE A 162 11.84 2.16 0.09
C PHE A 162 12.62 1.09 0.87
N ASP A 163 12.61 1.20 2.19
CA ASP A 163 13.33 0.29 3.09
C ASP A 163 12.65 -1.08 3.20
N SER A 164 11.34 -1.15 2.99
CA SER A 164 10.57 -2.39 3.01
C SER A 164 9.26 -2.29 2.25
N VAL A 165 8.62 -3.43 2.05
CA VAL A 165 7.23 -3.53 1.58
C VAL A 165 6.40 -4.30 2.61
N GLU A 166 5.14 -3.91 2.71
CA GLU A 166 4.11 -4.61 3.48
C GLU A 166 3.06 -5.16 2.51
N VAL A 167 2.77 -6.44 2.59
CA VAL A 167 1.72 -7.05 1.78
C VAL A 167 0.41 -6.97 2.54
N ASN A 168 -0.55 -6.22 2.01
CA ASN A 168 -1.89 -6.18 2.59
C ASN A 168 -2.67 -7.45 2.19
N ALA A 169 -2.75 -8.41 3.11
CA ALA A 169 -3.46 -9.67 2.93
C ALA A 169 -4.95 -9.60 3.33
N ILE A 170 -5.42 -8.43 3.80
CA ILE A 170 -6.84 -8.22 4.18
C ILE A 170 -7.67 -7.88 2.95
N ALA A 171 -7.04 -7.61 1.83
CA ALA A 171 -7.65 -7.00 0.68
C ALA A 171 -8.63 -7.89 -0.05
N GLY A 172 -9.81 -7.57 0.12
CA GLY A 172 -11.00 -7.72 -0.65
C GLY A 172 -11.91 -6.60 -0.20
N THR A 173 -11.65 -5.37 -0.61
CA THR A 173 -12.38 -4.21 -0.10
C THR A 173 -13.86 -4.20 -0.53
N GLY A 174 -14.23 -4.99 -1.50
CA GLY A 174 -15.63 -5.28 -1.80
C GLY A 174 -16.14 -6.49 -1.02
N SER A 175 -15.31 -7.50 -0.81
CA SER A 175 -15.59 -8.64 0.04
C SER A 175 -14.51 -8.67 1.14
N ARG A 176 -14.86 -8.48 2.38
CA ARG A 176 -13.96 -8.65 3.53
C ARG A 176 -13.62 -10.12 3.75
N GLN A 177 -13.29 -10.85 2.69
CA GLN A 177 -12.80 -12.21 2.81
C GLN A 177 -11.28 -12.17 2.78
N PRO A 178 -10.61 -12.59 3.86
CA PRO A 178 -9.18 -12.88 3.79
C PRO A 178 -8.95 -13.93 2.70
N PHE A 179 -7.91 -13.76 1.91
CA PHE A 179 -7.40 -14.88 1.10
C PHE A 179 -7.24 -16.06 2.05
N PRO A 180 -7.91 -17.19 1.82
CA PRO A 180 -7.70 -18.35 2.66
C PRO A 180 -6.26 -18.81 2.46
N LEU A 181 -5.39 -18.47 3.41
CA LEU A 181 -4.13 -19.16 3.56
C LEU A 181 -4.50 -20.60 3.91
N ARG A 182 -4.40 -21.51 2.94
CA ARG A 182 -4.57 -22.92 3.23
C ARG A 182 -3.48 -23.30 4.23
N PRO A 183 -3.82 -23.92 5.37
CA PRO A 183 -2.81 -24.54 6.20
C PRO A 183 -2.14 -25.65 5.35
N HIS A 184 -0.81 -25.68 5.36
CA HIS A 184 -0.01 -26.74 4.79
C HIS A 184 -0.20 -28.03 5.59
#